data_3a1f6d7b37d5e467a875763a118775ff
#
_entry.id   3a1f6d7b37d5e467a875763a118775ff
#
_cell.length_a   1.000
_cell.length_b   1.000
_cell.length_c   1.000
_cell.angle_alpha   90.00
_cell.angle_beta   90.00
_cell.angle_gamma   90.00
#
_symmetry.space_group_name_H-M   'P 1'
#
loop_
_entity.id
_entity.type
_entity.pdbx_description
1 polymer ?
#
loop_
_entity_poly.entity_id
_entity_poly.type
_entity_poly.pdbx_seq_one_letter_code
_entity_poly.pdbx_strand_id
1 'polypeptide(L)'
;MIKKRLDSRTVRRVLPVAALLAVCMAYASMRGAPALMAAVATRELPVYNVDTEEKVLAISFDAAWGRANTEELMNILDRYDVKTTFFLVGFWAEKYPDLVQELVSRGHEIGNHSATHPHMAQLSAAQIREELRKCSDLVKSITGKPTTLFRPPYGEYNDTVVKVSREEGYECVQWNVDSLDWKNLGTESMVKQCTQSVNPGDIVLFHNDSKYILEALPRILEYYTQAGYKIIPVSQLLLQGETWIDHAGQQHLCTPTPAPQPEGAAAPTA
;
A
#
# COMPACT_ATOMS: atom_id res chain seq x y z
N MET A 1 -19.48 -19.28 -64.22
CA MET A 1 -19.89 -18.74 -62.93
C MET A 1 -21.03 -19.59 -62.37
N ILE A 2 -20.76 -20.46 -61.38
CA ILE A 2 -21.80 -21.33 -60.76
C ILE A 2 -22.35 -20.57 -59.56
N LYS A 3 -23.58 -20.06 -59.72
CA LYS A 3 -24.36 -19.53 -58.58
C LYS A 3 -24.88 -20.71 -57.71
N LYS A 4 -24.19 -21.03 -56.59
CA LYS A 4 -24.73 -21.94 -55.61
C LYS A 4 -25.98 -21.28 -54.96
N ARG A 5 -27.17 -21.76 -55.29
CA ARG A 5 -28.38 -21.43 -54.57
C ARG A 5 -28.32 -22.12 -53.18
N LEU A 6 -28.39 -21.35 -52.12
CA LEU A 6 -28.53 -21.88 -50.77
C LEU A 6 -29.83 -22.69 -50.67
N ASP A 7 -29.74 -23.92 -50.16
CA ASP A 7 -30.87 -24.83 -49.96
C ASP A 7 -31.85 -24.19 -48.94
N SER A 8 -33.15 -24.29 -49.29
CA SER A 8 -34.25 -23.72 -48.50
C SER A 8 -34.30 -24.24 -47.05
N ARG A 9 -33.74 -25.43 -46.79
CA ARG A 9 -33.62 -25.99 -45.43
C ARG A 9 -32.57 -25.32 -44.61
N THR A 10 -31.45 -24.94 -45.23
CA THR A 10 -30.34 -24.20 -44.58
C THR A 10 -30.79 -22.75 -44.25
N VAL A 11 -31.50 -22.09 -45.17
CA VAL A 11 -32.03 -20.74 -44.95
C VAL A 11 -33.05 -20.71 -43.79
N ARG A 12 -33.95 -21.71 -43.69
CA ARG A 12 -34.91 -21.81 -42.59
C ARG A 12 -34.28 -22.05 -41.21
N ARG A 13 -33.07 -22.62 -41.13
CA ARG A 13 -32.36 -22.84 -39.86
C ARG A 13 -31.42 -21.67 -39.47
N VAL A 14 -30.86 -20.98 -40.45
CA VAL A 14 -29.91 -19.89 -40.21
C VAL A 14 -30.62 -18.56 -39.96
N LEU A 15 -31.77 -18.30 -40.61
CA LEU A 15 -32.52 -17.04 -40.43
C LEU A 15 -32.92 -16.75 -38.97
N PRO A 16 -33.50 -17.70 -38.21
CA PRO A 16 -33.87 -17.41 -36.83
C PRO A 16 -32.66 -17.18 -35.90
N VAL A 17 -31.52 -17.84 -36.15
CA VAL A 17 -30.33 -17.65 -35.38
C VAL A 17 -29.70 -16.28 -35.67
N ALA A 18 -29.67 -15.88 -36.95
CA ALA A 18 -29.18 -14.54 -37.33
C ALA A 18 -30.09 -13.42 -36.80
N ALA A 19 -31.38 -13.60 -36.79
CA ALA A 19 -32.34 -12.67 -36.22
C ALA A 19 -32.18 -12.56 -34.71
N LEU A 20 -31.94 -13.65 -33.99
CA LEU A 20 -31.72 -13.67 -32.55
C LEU A 20 -30.42 -12.94 -32.19
N LEU A 21 -29.32 -13.17 -32.96
CA LEU A 21 -28.05 -12.48 -32.78
C LEU A 21 -28.18 -10.96 -33.06
N ALA A 22 -28.94 -10.56 -34.09
CA ALA A 22 -29.22 -9.15 -34.37
C ALA A 22 -30.03 -8.48 -33.25
N VAL A 23 -31.00 -9.17 -32.69
CA VAL A 23 -31.79 -8.70 -31.53
C VAL A 23 -30.90 -8.57 -30.27
N CYS A 24 -30.04 -9.56 -30.02
CA CYS A 24 -29.09 -9.49 -28.91
C CYS A 24 -28.07 -8.35 -29.07
N MET A 25 -27.56 -8.10 -30.29
CA MET A 25 -26.65 -6.97 -30.57
C MET A 25 -27.37 -5.63 -30.45
N ALA A 26 -28.61 -5.52 -30.94
CA ALA A 26 -29.45 -4.31 -30.79
C ALA A 26 -29.77 -4.03 -29.31
N TYR A 27 -30.10 -5.09 -28.52
CA TYR A 27 -30.36 -4.97 -27.10
C TYR A 27 -29.10 -4.57 -26.31
N ALA A 28 -27.92 -5.09 -26.68
CA ALA A 28 -26.63 -4.71 -26.12
C ALA A 28 -26.27 -3.25 -26.45
N SER A 29 -26.55 -2.79 -27.68
CA SER A 29 -26.31 -1.39 -28.08
C SER A 29 -27.34 -0.40 -27.48
N MET A 30 -28.56 -0.82 -27.20
CA MET A 30 -29.58 0.03 -26.55
C MET A 30 -29.35 0.20 -25.04
N ARG A 31 -28.65 -0.73 -24.38
CA ARG A 31 -28.28 -0.64 -22.94
C ARG A 31 -26.94 0.04 -22.70
N GLY A 32 -26.37 0.66 -23.71
CA GLY A 32 -25.24 1.57 -23.61
C GLY A 32 -23.97 0.96 -23.01
N ALA A 33 -22.89 1.01 -23.75
CA ALA A 33 -21.52 0.68 -23.31
C ALA A 33 -21.07 1.29 -21.94
N PRO A 34 -21.67 2.38 -21.41
CA PRO A 34 -21.31 2.88 -20.07
C PRO A 34 -21.70 1.94 -18.93
N ALA A 35 -22.72 1.08 -19.08
CA ALA A 35 -23.10 0.17 -17.99
C ALA A 35 -22.17 -1.06 -17.85
N LEU A 36 -21.44 -1.42 -18.91
CA LEU A 36 -20.45 -2.52 -18.85
C LEU A 36 -19.10 -2.04 -18.31
N MET A 37 -18.77 -0.76 -18.49
CA MET A 37 -17.56 -0.13 -17.94
C MET A 37 -17.70 0.19 -16.44
N ALA A 38 -18.93 0.39 -15.94
CA ALA A 38 -19.19 0.65 -14.52
C ALA A 38 -19.08 -0.58 -13.61
N ALA A 39 -18.81 -1.77 -14.15
CA ALA A 39 -18.72 -3.02 -13.40
C ALA A 39 -17.31 -3.59 -13.24
N VAL A 40 -16.28 -2.88 -13.70
CA VAL A 40 -14.93 -3.12 -13.21
C VAL A 40 -14.80 -2.37 -11.90
N ALA A 41 -15.28 -2.98 -10.80
CA ALA A 41 -14.98 -2.48 -9.47
C ALA A 41 -13.46 -2.42 -9.35
N THR A 42 -12.90 -1.23 -9.42
CA THR A 42 -11.47 -1.03 -9.15
C THR A 42 -11.24 -1.47 -7.72
N ARG A 43 -10.42 -2.50 -7.55
CA ARG A 43 -10.05 -2.99 -6.22
C ARG A 43 -9.36 -1.88 -5.46
N GLU A 44 -9.78 -1.66 -4.23
CA GLU A 44 -9.09 -0.72 -3.33
C GLU A 44 -7.77 -1.33 -2.87
N LEU A 45 -6.68 -0.66 -3.15
CA LEU A 45 -5.34 -1.13 -2.80
C LEU A 45 -4.68 -0.20 -1.79
N PRO A 46 -3.96 -0.73 -0.79
CA PRO A 46 -3.02 0.04 0.01
C PRO A 46 -1.77 0.40 -0.82
N VAL A 47 -0.97 1.33 -0.32
CA VAL A 47 0.33 1.67 -0.92
C VAL A 47 1.36 0.63 -0.53
N TYR A 48 2.04 0.03 -1.52
CA TYR A 48 3.14 -0.92 -1.33
C TYR A 48 4.51 -0.28 -1.52
N ASN A 49 4.61 0.67 -2.43
CA ASN A 49 5.79 1.47 -2.74
C ASN A 49 5.37 2.76 -3.47
N VAL A 50 6.34 3.61 -3.77
CA VAL A 50 6.11 4.93 -4.37
C VAL A 50 6.89 5.05 -5.67
N ASP A 51 6.28 5.67 -6.69
CA ASP A 51 6.94 5.98 -7.96
C ASP A 51 7.86 7.20 -7.79
N THR A 52 9.15 6.96 -7.73
CA THR A 52 10.19 8.00 -7.62
C THR A 52 11.50 7.56 -8.20
N GLU A 53 12.23 8.51 -8.80
CA GLU A 53 13.61 8.30 -9.27
C GLU A 53 14.66 8.66 -8.20
N GLU A 54 14.23 9.37 -7.15
CA GLU A 54 15.11 9.72 -6.04
C GLU A 54 15.50 8.45 -5.27
N LYS A 55 16.81 8.34 -4.92
CA LYS A 55 17.29 7.23 -4.08
C LYS A 55 16.84 7.37 -2.63
N VAL A 56 15.55 7.26 -2.41
CA VAL A 56 14.89 7.23 -1.10
C VAL A 56 14.14 5.93 -0.93
N LEU A 57 14.05 5.43 0.28
CA LEU A 57 13.21 4.30 0.68
C LEU A 57 12.77 4.45 2.14
N ALA A 58 11.76 3.70 2.54
CA ALA A 58 11.37 3.60 3.94
C ALA A 58 11.64 2.20 4.46
N ILE A 59 12.19 2.12 5.68
CA ILE A 59 12.14 0.89 6.46
C ILE A 59 11.06 1.04 7.52
N SER A 60 10.42 -0.05 7.90
CA SER A 60 9.34 -0.02 8.87
C SER A 60 9.31 -1.28 9.72
N PHE A 61 8.84 -1.15 10.95
CA PHE A 61 8.79 -2.22 11.92
C PHE A 61 7.36 -2.43 12.41
N ASP A 62 6.85 -3.66 12.29
CA ASP A 62 5.59 -4.04 12.93
C ASP A 62 5.90 -4.54 14.36
N ALA A 63 5.30 -3.93 15.37
CA ALA A 63 5.50 -4.22 16.78
C ALA A 63 4.21 -4.74 17.42
N ALA A 64 4.13 -6.08 17.53
CA ALA A 64 2.99 -6.78 18.09
C ALA A 64 3.39 -7.61 19.33
N TRP A 65 4.53 -8.28 19.30
CA TRP A 65 5.00 -9.14 20.38
C TRP A 65 6.43 -8.82 20.73
N GLY A 66 6.76 -9.06 22.02
CA GLY A 66 8.10 -8.89 22.52
C GLY A 66 8.59 -7.44 22.60
N ARG A 67 9.64 -7.21 23.35
CA ARG A 67 10.33 -5.92 23.43
C ARG A 67 11.86 -6.06 23.48
N ALA A 68 12.34 -7.30 23.56
CA ALA A 68 13.73 -7.56 23.94
C ALA A 68 14.75 -6.84 23.06
N ASN A 69 14.45 -6.73 21.76
CA ASN A 69 15.36 -6.09 20.80
C ASN A 69 15.08 -4.59 20.58
N THR A 70 13.95 -4.04 21.05
CA THR A 70 13.47 -2.72 20.63
C THR A 70 14.43 -1.59 21.00
N GLU A 71 14.99 -1.60 22.21
CA GLU A 71 15.96 -0.58 22.65
C GLU A 71 17.27 -0.62 21.84
N GLU A 72 17.84 -1.83 21.65
CA GLU A 72 19.06 -1.95 20.83
C GLU A 72 18.81 -1.69 19.36
N LEU A 73 17.62 -2.01 18.85
CA LEU A 73 17.21 -1.66 17.51
C LEU A 73 17.17 -0.14 17.31
N MET A 74 16.63 0.62 18.27
CA MET A 74 16.69 2.09 18.25
C MET A 74 18.15 2.61 18.31
N ASN A 75 19.00 1.99 19.12
CA ASN A 75 20.42 2.34 19.19
C ASN A 75 21.14 2.11 17.85
N ILE A 76 20.79 1.03 17.14
CA ILE A 76 21.30 0.77 15.78
C ILE A 76 20.85 1.89 14.85
N LEU A 77 19.56 2.21 14.82
CA LEU A 77 19.00 3.27 13.96
C LEU A 77 19.66 4.63 14.22
N ASP A 78 19.88 4.97 15.48
CA ASP A 78 20.57 6.22 15.86
C ASP A 78 22.02 6.26 15.38
N ARG A 79 22.78 5.15 15.44
CA ARG A 79 24.15 5.08 14.91
C ARG A 79 24.26 5.37 13.41
N TYR A 80 23.21 5.09 12.65
CA TYR A 80 23.13 5.37 11.22
C TYR A 80 22.37 6.65 10.88
N ASP A 81 21.93 7.42 11.90
CA ASP A 81 21.08 8.61 11.76
C ASP A 81 19.80 8.35 10.95
N VAL A 82 19.19 7.19 11.17
CA VAL A 82 17.97 6.73 10.47
C VAL A 82 16.75 6.97 11.34
N LYS A 83 15.76 7.65 10.77
CA LYS A 83 14.41 7.74 11.34
C LYS A 83 13.45 6.92 10.49
N THR A 84 12.56 6.17 11.14
CA THR A 84 11.73 5.15 10.51
C THR A 84 10.34 5.12 11.14
N THR A 85 9.46 4.28 10.60
CA THR A 85 8.08 4.13 11.08
C THR A 85 7.90 2.81 11.81
N PHE A 86 7.30 2.88 13.01
CA PHE A 86 6.89 1.73 13.79
C PHE A 86 5.35 1.62 13.77
N PHE A 87 4.82 0.54 13.24
CA PHE A 87 3.40 0.22 13.28
C PHE A 87 3.11 -0.57 14.55
N LEU A 88 2.44 0.06 15.52
CA LEU A 88 2.21 -0.49 16.84
C LEU A 88 0.83 -1.12 16.96
N VAL A 89 0.78 -2.33 17.50
CA VAL A 89 -0.47 -2.92 17.99
C VAL A 89 -0.85 -2.28 19.32
N GLY A 90 -2.14 -2.00 19.53
CA GLY A 90 -2.62 -1.33 20.73
C GLY A 90 -2.19 -2.03 22.03
N PHE A 91 -2.37 -3.34 22.15
CA PHE A 91 -1.96 -4.06 23.35
C PHE A 91 -0.44 -4.03 23.62
N TRP A 92 0.38 -3.87 22.56
CA TRP A 92 1.83 -3.68 22.71
C TRP A 92 2.13 -2.28 23.26
N ALA A 93 1.47 -1.26 22.69
CA ALA A 93 1.62 0.13 23.15
C ALA A 93 1.12 0.31 24.59
N GLU A 94 0.03 -0.36 24.98
CA GLU A 94 -0.49 -0.36 26.35
C GLU A 94 0.49 -0.98 27.33
N LYS A 95 1.11 -2.08 26.92
CA LYS A 95 2.07 -2.83 27.75
C LYS A 95 3.41 -2.13 27.91
N TYR A 96 3.86 -1.37 26.90
CA TYR A 96 5.18 -0.75 26.84
C TYR A 96 5.11 0.75 26.50
N PRO A 97 4.38 1.57 27.28
CA PRO A 97 4.22 3.00 26.99
C PRO A 97 5.54 3.78 27.08
N ASP A 98 6.48 3.31 27.89
CA ASP A 98 7.85 3.80 27.99
C ASP A 98 8.59 3.72 26.63
N LEU A 99 8.50 2.58 25.97
CA LEU A 99 9.12 2.41 24.63
C LEU A 99 8.44 3.23 23.55
N VAL A 100 7.11 3.39 23.62
CA VAL A 100 6.38 4.26 22.68
C VAL A 100 6.84 5.71 22.82
N GLN A 101 7.00 6.22 24.05
CA GLN A 101 7.53 7.55 24.30
C GLN A 101 8.98 7.68 23.81
N GLU A 102 9.81 6.66 24.04
CA GLU A 102 11.19 6.65 23.60
C GLU A 102 11.32 6.67 22.08
N LEU A 103 10.54 5.85 21.35
CA LEU A 103 10.47 5.90 19.88
C LEU A 103 10.19 7.32 19.37
N VAL A 104 9.18 7.98 19.91
CA VAL A 104 8.81 9.35 19.51
C VAL A 104 9.89 10.36 19.90
N SER A 105 10.49 10.26 21.10
CA SER A 105 11.55 11.16 21.55
C SER A 105 12.82 11.08 20.70
N ARG A 106 13.10 9.90 20.14
CA ARG A 106 14.20 9.66 19.18
C ARG A 106 13.82 10.07 17.75
N GLY A 107 12.60 10.56 17.50
CA GLY A 107 12.15 11.08 16.20
C GLY A 107 11.62 10.02 15.24
N HIS A 108 11.29 8.82 15.72
CA HIS A 108 10.61 7.82 14.91
C HIS A 108 9.12 8.14 14.77
N GLU A 109 8.54 7.72 13.65
CA GLU A 109 7.12 7.83 13.37
C GLU A 109 6.36 6.64 13.94
N ILE A 110 5.13 6.88 14.41
CA ILE A 110 4.23 5.83 14.89
C ILE A 110 3.05 5.68 13.93
N GLY A 111 2.87 4.48 13.41
CA GLY A 111 1.70 4.02 12.65
C GLY A 111 0.79 3.12 13.50
N ASN A 112 -0.42 2.91 13.00
CA ASN A 112 -1.45 2.07 13.60
C ASN A 112 -1.36 0.65 13.03
N HIS A 113 -1.33 -0.37 13.90
CA HIS A 113 -1.36 -1.79 13.51
C HIS A 113 -2.56 -2.51 14.12
N SER A 114 -3.72 -1.84 14.27
CA SER A 114 -4.93 -2.23 14.99
C SER A 114 -4.78 -2.29 16.51
N ALA A 115 -5.88 -2.41 17.23
CA ALA A 115 -5.87 -2.53 18.70
C ALA A 115 -5.45 -3.91 19.17
N THR A 116 -5.96 -4.98 18.51
CA THR A 116 -5.86 -6.38 18.98
C THR A 116 -5.26 -7.36 17.98
N HIS A 117 -4.75 -6.86 16.84
CA HIS A 117 -4.12 -7.67 15.77
C HIS A 117 -5.04 -8.75 15.19
N PRO A 118 -6.30 -8.45 14.83
CA PRO A 118 -7.23 -9.42 14.28
C PRO A 118 -7.03 -9.60 12.76
N HIS A 119 -7.66 -10.63 12.19
CA HIS A 119 -7.83 -10.76 10.75
C HIS A 119 -8.84 -9.70 10.23
N MET A 120 -8.34 -8.49 9.94
CA MET A 120 -9.17 -7.32 9.60
C MET A 120 -10.14 -7.56 8.44
N ALA A 121 -9.77 -8.39 7.46
CA ALA A 121 -10.62 -8.73 6.33
C ALA A 121 -11.87 -9.55 6.71
N GLN A 122 -11.95 -10.09 7.93
CA GLN A 122 -13.09 -10.83 8.45
C GLN A 122 -14.03 -9.95 9.30
N LEU A 123 -13.65 -8.69 9.56
CA LEU A 123 -14.40 -7.79 10.41
C LEU A 123 -15.43 -6.97 9.62
N SER A 124 -16.50 -6.57 10.30
CA SER A 124 -17.42 -5.55 9.78
C SER A 124 -16.77 -4.17 9.79
N ALA A 125 -17.29 -3.23 8.99
CA ALA A 125 -16.82 -1.85 8.94
C ALA A 125 -16.81 -1.18 10.33
N ALA A 126 -17.80 -1.47 11.18
CA ALA A 126 -17.87 -0.93 12.54
C ALA A 126 -16.73 -1.46 13.43
N GLN A 127 -16.43 -2.76 13.33
CA GLN A 127 -15.33 -3.39 14.07
C GLN A 127 -13.96 -2.88 13.60
N ILE A 128 -13.79 -2.69 12.28
CA ILE A 128 -12.57 -2.10 11.72
C ILE A 128 -12.34 -0.70 12.30
N ARG A 129 -13.38 0.16 12.31
CA ARG A 129 -13.29 1.51 12.91
C ARG A 129 -12.91 1.45 14.39
N GLU A 130 -13.50 0.51 15.13
CA GLU A 130 -13.20 0.34 16.54
C GLU A 130 -11.73 -0.06 16.78
N GLU A 131 -11.20 -1.00 16.01
CA GLU A 131 -9.78 -1.41 16.07
C GLU A 131 -8.84 -0.23 15.77
N LEU A 132 -9.14 0.56 14.74
CA LEU A 132 -8.33 1.72 14.36
C LEU A 132 -8.36 2.81 15.43
N ARG A 133 -9.55 3.17 15.92
CA ARG A 133 -9.73 4.25 16.91
C ARG A 133 -9.11 3.90 18.25
N LYS A 134 -9.35 2.69 18.77
CA LYS A 134 -8.78 2.25 20.04
C LYS A 134 -7.24 2.33 20.05
N CYS A 135 -6.60 1.85 18.98
CA CYS A 135 -5.15 1.95 18.86
C CYS A 135 -4.68 3.41 18.79
N SER A 136 -5.31 4.23 17.95
CA SER A 136 -4.94 5.65 17.81
C SER A 136 -5.15 6.46 19.07
N ASP A 137 -6.26 6.27 19.76
CA ASP A 137 -6.56 6.96 21.02
C ASP A 137 -5.54 6.60 22.10
N LEU A 138 -5.15 5.34 22.19
CA LEU A 138 -4.10 4.89 23.09
C LEU A 138 -2.75 5.52 22.74
N VAL A 139 -2.31 5.44 21.48
CA VAL A 139 -1.05 6.06 21.03
C VAL A 139 -1.08 7.57 21.30
N LYS A 140 -2.20 8.24 21.00
CA LYS A 140 -2.38 9.66 21.28
C LYS A 140 -2.30 9.98 22.77
N SER A 141 -2.82 9.14 23.64
CA SER A 141 -2.74 9.34 25.10
C SER A 141 -1.30 9.28 25.63
N ILE A 142 -0.44 8.49 24.96
CA ILE A 142 0.96 8.32 25.32
C ILE A 142 1.84 9.41 24.69
N THR A 143 1.60 9.76 23.42
CA THR A 143 2.52 10.57 22.60
C THR A 143 2.02 12.02 22.39
N GLY A 144 0.76 12.29 22.67
CA GLY A 144 0.09 13.55 22.36
C GLY A 144 -0.36 13.69 20.90
N LYS A 145 -0.06 12.74 20.02
CA LYS A 145 -0.35 12.79 18.58
C LYS A 145 -1.12 11.55 18.13
N PRO A 146 -2.17 11.70 17.30
CA PRO A 146 -2.84 10.57 16.67
C PRO A 146 -1.96 9.93 15.60
N THR A 147 -2.26 8.69 15.22
CA THR A 147 -1.66 8.00 14.08
C THR A 147 -2.37 8.39 12.78
N THR A 148 -1.64 8.49 11.68
CA THR A 148 -2.16 8.82 10.35
C THR A 148 -1.89 7.73 9.31
N LEU A 149 -1.01 6.77 9.63
CA LEU A 149 -0.71 5.60 8.83
C LEU A 149 -1.34 4.36 9.46
N PHE A 150 -1.85 3.47 8.62
CA PHE A 150 -2.37 2.18 9.05
C PHE A 150 -1.77 1.07 8.21
N ARG A 151 -1.30 0.01 8.89
CA ARG A 151 -0.90 -1.24 8.24
C ARG A 151 -1.78 -2.36 8.76
N PRO A 152 -2.52 -3.06 7.86
CA PRO A 152 -3.35 -4.19 8.27
C PRO A 152 -2.51 -5.34 8.84
N PRO A 153 -2.90 -5.94 9.98
CA PRO A 153 -2.31 -7.16 10.50
C PRO A 153 -2.20 -8.27 9.45
N TYR A 154 -1.11 -9.03 9.48
CA TYR A 154 -0.80 -10.14 8.55
C TYR A 154 -0.68 -9.70 7.07
N GLY A 155 -0.73 -8.40 6.75
CA GLY A 155 -0.87 -7.92 5.38
C GLY A 155 -2.24 -8.22 4.75
N GLU A 156 -3.23 -8.66 5.54
CA GLU A 156 -4.55 -9.06 5.05
C GLU A 156 -5.50 -7.87 4.96
N TYR A 157 -6.07 -7.66 3.79
CA TYR A 157 -7.07 -6.63 3.55
C TYR A 157 -8.09 -7.04 2.48
N ASN A 158 -9.17 -6.32 2.45
CA ASN A 158 -10.15 -6.28 1.37
C ASN A 158 -10.58 -4.81 1.16
N ASP A 159 -11.45 -4.56 0.16
CA ASP A 159 -11.91 -3.21 -0.15
C ASP A 159 -12.54 -2.50 1.07
N THR A 160 -13.23 -3.24 1.94
CA THR A 160 -13.83 -2.67 3.15
C THR A 160 -12.75 -2.15 4.12
N VAL A 161 -11.68 -2.91 4.34
CA VAL A 161 -10.57 -2.51 5.21
C VAL A 161 -9.94 -1.22 4.70
N VAL A 162 -9.59 -1.17 3.40
CA VAL A 162 -8.93 0.00 2.81
C VAL A 162 -9.85 1.22 2.81
N LYS A 163 -11.12 1.07 2.41
CA LYS A 163 -12.10 2.17 2.42
C LYS A 163 -12.32 2.73 3.81
N VAL A 164 -12.57 1.86 4.79
CA VAL A 164 -12.81 2.28 6.18
C VAL A 164 -11.58 2.96 6.76
N SER A 165 -10.36 2.47 6.49
CA SER A 165 -9.16 3.14 6.98
C SER A 165 -9.03 4.55 6.39
N ARG A 166 -9.31 4.76 5.10
CA ARG A 166 -9.31 6.08 4.47
C ARG A 166 -10.41 6.99 5.00
N GLU A 167 -11.63 6.47 5.23
CA GLU A 167 -12.72 7.20 5.86
C GLU A 167 -12.36 7.69 7.28
N GLU A 168 -11.54 6.95 8.00
CA GLU A 168 -11.00 7.31 9.32
C GLU A 168 -9.75 8.21 9.24
N GLY A 169 -9.33 8.62 8.04
CA GLY A 169 -8.21 9.54 7.81
C GLY A 169 -6.84 8.90 7.79
N TYR A 170 -6.75 7.59 7.51
CA TYR A 170 -5.48 6.89 7.39
C TYR A 170 -5.06 6.70 5.94
N GLU A 171 -3.75 6.83 5.69
CA GLU A 171 -3.14 6.16 4.55
C GLU A 171 -2.89 4.69 4.90
N CYS A 172 -3.50 3.80 4.08
CA CYS A 172 -3.33 2.36 4.24
C CYS A 172 -2.09 1.92 3.48
N VAL A 173 -1.10 1.37 4.20
CA VAL A 173 0.21 1.01 3.63
C VAL A 173 0.54 -0.45 3.87
N GLN A 174 1.29 -1.01 2.94
CA GLN A 174 1.87 -2.35 2.97
C GLN A 174 3.41 -2.24 2.84
N TRP A 175 4.02 -3.19 2.17
CA TRP A 175 5.44 -3.26 1.83
C TRP A 175 5.60 -4.02 0.52
N ASN A 176 6.64 -3.72 -0.20
CA ASN A 176 7.03 -4.47 -1.39
C ASN A 176 8.35 -5.24 -1.18
N VAL A 177 9.10 -4.94 -0.11
CA VAL A 177 10.27 -5.71 0.29
C VAL A 177 10.01 -6.35 1.66
N ASP A 178 9.85 -7.67 1.70
CA ASP A 178 9.66 -8.44 2.94
C ASP A 178 11.00 -9.01 3.38
N SER A 179 11.46 -8.65 4.58
CA SER A 179 12.68 -9.20 5.17
C SER A 179 12.60 -10.70 5.45
N LEU A 180 11.39 -11.25 5.54
CA LEU A 180 11.08 -12.61 5.97
C LEU A 180 11.69 -12.97 7.34
N ASP A 181 11.91 -11.96 8.19
CA ASP A 181 12.53 -12.10 9.51
C ASP A 181 11.72 -12.99 10.45
N TRP A 182 10.39 -12.96 10.31
CA TRP A 182 9.44 -13.81 11.04
C TRP A 182 9.60 -15.31 10.74
N LYS A 183 10.25 -15.67 9.61
CA LYS A 183 10.54 -17.08 9.27
C LYS A 183 11.79 -17.65 9.96
N ASN A 184 12.56 -16.80 10.63
CA ASN A 184 13.79 -17.18 11.32
C ASN A 184 14.80 -17.94 10.43
N LEU A 185 14.97 -17.51 9.19
CA LEU A 185 15.86 -18.14 8.20
C LEU A 185 17.33 -17.75 8.36
N GLY A 186 17.65 -16.95 9.37
CA GLY A 186 19.01 -16.49 9.67
C GLY A 186 19.37 -15.15 9.07
N THR A 187 20.45 -14.56 9.58
CA THR A 187 20.97 -13.23 9.23
C THR A 187 21.24 -13.08 7.74
N GLU A 188 21.92 -14.05 7.12
CA GLU A 188 22.26 -13.98 5.69
C GLU A 188 21.03 -13.96 4.79
N SER A 189 20.00 -14.72 5.14
CA SER A 189 18.73 -14.72 4.40
C SER A 189 18.05 -13.35 4.48
N MET A 190 17.98 -12.75 5.67
CA MET A 190 17.39 -11.44 5.88
C MET A 190 18.15 -10.35 5.11
N VAL A 191 19.47 -10.31 5.21
CA VAL A 191 20.30 -9.36 4.46
C VAL A 191 20.06 -9.52 2.96
N LYS A 192 20.07 -10.74 2.44
CA LYS A 192 19.82 -11.01 1.02
C LYS A 192 18.45 -10.51 0.58
N GLN A 193 17.38 -10.82 1.33
CA GLN A 193 16.02 -10.39 1.00
C GLN A 193 15.90 -8.86 0.89
N CYS A 194 16.55 -8.14 1.81
CA CYS A 194 16.46 -6.68 1.86
C CYS A 194 17.42 -5.96 0.90
N THR A 195 18.43 -6.64 0.33
CA THR A 195 19.44 -5.97 -0.51
C THR A 195 19.46 -6.41 -1.97
N GLN A 196 18.88 -7.57 -2.29
CA GLN A 196 18.99 -8.17 -3.62
C GLN A 196 18.24 -7.37 -4.70
N SER A 197 17.13 -6.73 -4.38
CA SER A 197 16.21 -6.13 -5.38
C SER A 197 15.58 -4.86 -4.86
N VAL A 198 16.33 -4.04 -4.10
CA VAL A 198 15.83 -2.76 -3.58
C VAL A 198 15.84 -1.69 -4.66
N ASN A 199 14.76 -0.92 -4.73
CA ASN A 199 14.57 0.18 -5.67
C ASN A 199 14.20 1.47 -4.95
N PRO A 200 14.35 2.64 -5.60
CA PRO A 200 13.76 3.87 -5.10
C PRO A 200 12.26 3.72 -4.84
N GLY A 201 11.79 4.32 -3.75
CA GLY A 201 10.38 4.28 -3.37
C GLY A 201 9.93 3.03 -2.62
N ASP A 202 10.82 2.07 -2.36
CA ASP A 202 10.48 0.83 -1.66
C ASP A 202 10.12 1.07 -0.20
N ILE A 203 9.16 0.25 0.29
CA ILE A 203 8.83 0.12 1.72
C ILE A 203 9.25 -1.27 2.18
N VAL A 204 10.17 -1.32 3.14
CA VAL A 204 10.74 -2.56 3.67
C VAL A 204 10.10 -2.92 5.00
N LEU A 205 9.64 -4.16 5.14
CA LEU A 205 9.06 -4.69 6.39
C LEU A 205 10.10 -5.41 7.23
N PHE A 206 10.08 -5.10 8.53
CA PHE A 206 10.70 -5.83 9.63
C PHE A 206 9.74 -5.97 10.80
N HIS A 207 10.10 -6.80 11.78
CA HIS A 207 9.43 -6.90 13.09
C HIS A 207 10.42 -6.56 14.21
N ASN A 208 9.95 -5.83 15.22
CA ASN A 208 10.81 -5.28 16.29
C ASN A 208 11.53 -6.33 17.15
N ASP A 209 10.97 -7.53 17.26
CA ASP A 209 11.49 -8.59 18.14
C ASP A 209 11.93 -9.84 17.36
N SER A 210 12.27 -9.70 16.08
CA SER A 210 12.74 -10.84 15.29
C SER A 210 14.13 -11.29 15.72
N LYS A 211 14.38 -12.61 15.64
CA LYS A 211 15.54 -13.27 16.24
C LYS A 211 16.90 -12.75 15.74
N TYR A 212 16.97 -12.38 14.47
CA TYR A 212 18.24 -12.03 13.80
C TYR A 212 18.34 -10.55 13.44
N ILE A 213 17.37 -9.72 13.86
CA ILE A 213 17.28 -8.32 13.42
C ILE A 213 18.48 -7.49 13.86
N LEU A 214 18.97 -7.69 15.09
CA LEU A 214 20.09 -6.91 15.64
C LEU A 214 21.41 -7.18 14.90
N GLU A 215 21.57 -8.37 14.33
CA GLU A 215 22.75 -8.73 13.54
C GLU A 215 22.59 -8.33 12.05
N ALA A 216 21.40 -8.46 11.50
CA ALA A 216 21.13 -8.19 10.09
C ALA A 216 21.00 -6.69 9.78
N LEU A 217 20.28 -5.94 10.64
CA LEU A 217 19.95 -4.54 10.38
C LEU A 217 21.17 -3.65 10.13
N PRO A 218 22.26 -3.70 10.91
CA PRO A 218 23.47 -2.90 10.63
C PRO A 218 24.00 -3.12 9.21
N ARG A 219 24.04 -4.37 8.76
CA ARG A 219 24.53 -4.74 7.43
C ARG A 219 23.63 -4.25 6.30
N ILE A 220 22.31 -4.28 6.53
CA ILE A 220 21.31 -3.76 5.60
C ILE A 220 21.41 -2.24 5.50
N LEU A 221 21.52 -1.53 6.64
CA LEU A 221 21.67 -0.09 6.67
C LEU A 221 22.97 0.37 6.01
N GLU A 222 24.07 -0.34 6.27
CA GLU A 222 25.34 -0.09 5.60
C GLU A 222 25.23 -0.24 4.08
N TYR A 223 24.60 -1.30 3.60
CA TYR A 223 24.34 -1.50 2.17
C TYR A 223 23.54 -0.33 1.57
N TYR A 224 22.44 0.07 2.20
CA TYR A 224 21.62 1.17 1.70
C TYR A 224 22.39 2.49 1.65
N THR A 225 23.15 2.78 2.70
CA THR A 225 23.99 3.97 2.77
C THR A 225 25.06 3.97 1.68
N GLN A 226 25.77 2.85 1.48
CA GLN A 226 26.81 2.70 0.44
C GLN A 226 26.22 2.77 -0.98
N ALA A 227 24.99 2.27 -1.18
CA ALA A 227 24.26 2.38 -2.42
C ALA A 227 23.70 3.80 -2.67
N GLY A 228 23.84 4.72 -1.70
CA GLY A 228 23.42 6.10 -1.79
C GLY A 228 21.90 6.31 -1.52
N TYR A 229 21.24 5.37 -0.85
CA TYR A 229 19.86 5.55 -0.44
C TYR A 229 19.76 6.41 0.82
N LYS A 230 18.79 7.35 0.82
CA LYS A 230 18.31 8.01 2.01
C LYS A 230 17.13 7.22 2.58
N ILE A 231 17.19 6.89 3.86
CA ILE A 231 16.11 6.19 4.56
C ILE A 231 15.28 7.24 5.30
N ILE A 232 13.96 7.24 5.05
CA ILE A 232 13.02 8.21 5.63
C ILE A 232 11.79 7.50 6.19
N PRO A 233 11.02 8.13 7.12
CA PRO A 233 9.74 7.61 7.57
C PRO A 233 8.75 7.43 6.42
N VAL A 234 7.83 6.48 6.58
CA VAL A 234 6.85 6.13 5.53
C VAL A 234 6.02 7.35 5.11
N SER A 235 5.55 8.19 6.05
CA SER A 235 4.75 9.37 5.70
C SER A 235 5.52 10.39 4.85
N GLN A 236 6.85 10.44 4.98
CA GLN A 236 7.70 11.31 4.18
C GLN A 236 8.01 10.72 2.80
N LEU A 237 7.90 9.39 2.65
CA LEU A 237 8.04 8.71 1.37
C LEU A 237 6.78 8.86 0.52
N LEU A 238 5.60 8.81 1.14
CA LEU A 238 4.32 8.90 0.43
C LEU A 238 4.20 10.22 -0.33
N LEU A 239 3.75 10.15 -1.58
CA LEU A 239 3.52 11.30 -2.43
C LEU A 239 2.37 12.15 -1.88
N GLN A 240 2.55 13.47 -1.93
CA GLN A 240 1.57 14.44 -1.45
C GLN A 240 0.77 15.03 -2.63
N GLY A 241 -0.51 15.39 -2.41
CA GLY A 241 -1.39 15.96 -3.43
C GLY A 241 -2.34 14.92 -4.04
N GLU A 242 -2.75 15.14 -5.29
CA GLU A 242 -3.58 14.16 -6.00
C GLU A 242 -2.73 12.99 -6.46
N THR A 243 -3.03 11.82 -5.92
CA THR A 243 -2.33 10.56 -6.21
C THR A 243 -3.31 9.46 -6.62
N TRP A 244 -2.78 8.46 -7.31
CA TRP A 244 -3.49 7.22 -7.60
C TRP A 244 -2.58 6.01 -7.34
N ILE A 245 -3.18 4.86 -7.11
CA ILE A 245 -2.46 3.62 -6.84
C ILE A 245 -2.73 2.66 -8.01
N ASP A 246 -1.67 2.14 -8.61
CA ASP A 246 -1.78 1.21 -9.71
C ASP A 246 -2.15 -0.21 -9.25
N HIS A 247 -2.32 -1.13 -10.19
CA HIS A 247 -2.69 -2.51 -9.91
C HIS A 247 -1.63 -3.31 -9.12
N ALA A 248 -0.39 -2.83 -9.06
CA ALA A 248 0.71 -3.41 -8.28
C ALA A 248 0.80 -2.79 -6.87
N GLY A 249 0.02 -1.74 -6.57
CA GLY A 249 0.06 -1.02 -5.31
C GLY A 249 1.08 0.12 -5.28
N GLN A 250 1.65 0.50 -6.41
CA GLN A 250 2.56 1.63 -6.49
C GLN A 250 1.77 2.94 -6.51
N GLN A 251 2.18 3.90 -5.66
CA GLN A 251 1.58 5.23 -5.60
C GLN A 251 2.24 6.16 -6.62
N HIS A 252 1.41 6.85 -7.41
CA HIS A 252 1.81 7.80 -8.44
C HIS A 252 1.18 9.17 -8.23
N LEU A 253 1.86 10.24 -8.66
CA LEU A 253 1.23 11.55 -8.80
C LEU A 253 0.29 11.57 -10.01
N CYS A 254 -0.88 12.20 -9.85
CA CYS A 254 -1.70 12.55 -10.99
C CYS A 254 -0.96 13.64 -11.79
N THR A 255 -0.61 13.34 -13.03
CA THR A 255 -0.05 14.37 -13.94
C THR A 255 -1.13 15.42 -14.18
N PRO A 256 -0.89 16.73 -13.95
CA PRO A 256 -1.88 17.74 -14.30
C PRO A 256 -2.22 17.60 -15.78
N THR A 257 -3.50 17.43 -16.10
CA THR A 257 -3.95 17.52 -17.50
C THR A 257 -3.58 18.92 -17.98
N PRO A 258 -2.77 19.07 -19.06
CA PRO A 258 -2.46 20.38 -19.58
C PRO A 258 -3.76 21.11 -19.91
N ALA A 259 -3.91 22.33 -19.40
CA ALA A 259 -5.08 23.14 -19.69
C ALA A 259 -5.29 23.19 -21.21
N PRO A 260 -6.53 23.04 -21.72
CA PRO A 260 -6.79 23.15 -23.15
C PRO A 260 -6.23 24.49 -23.65
N GLN A 261 -5.27 24.41 -24.58
CA GLN A 261 -4.77 25.63 -25.23
C GLN A 261 -5.95 26.28 -25.95
N PRO A 262 -6.15 27.59 -25.82
CA PRO A 262 -7.20 28.27 -26.55
C PRO A 262 -6.94 28.08 -28.05
N GLU A 263 -7.83 27.36 -28.73
CA GLU A 263 -7.85 27.29 -30.18
C GLU A 263 -8.02 28.70 -30.75
N GLY A 264 -7.05 29.13 -31.55
CA GLY A 264 -7.25 30.21 -32.50
C GLY A 264 -6.99 31.64 -32.02
N ALA A 265 -5.70 32.00 -31.86
CA ALA A 265 -5.31 33.36 -32.24
C ALA A 265 -4.83 33.32 -33.72
N ALA A 266 -5.74 33.66 -34.64
CA ALA A 266 -5.37 33.87 -36.01
C ALA A 266 -4.29 34.96 -36.06
N ALA A 267 -3.16 34.67 -36.72
CA ALA A 267 -2.10 35.64 -36.97
C ALA A 267 -2.66 36.79 -37.82
N PRO A 268 -2.34 38.04 -37.49
CA PRO A 268 -2.71 39.15 -38.36
C PRO A 268 -1.89 39.06 -39.67
N THR A 269 -2.59 38.93 -40.79
CA THR A 269 -2.01 39.08 -42.12
C THR A 269 -1.56 40.51 -42.32
N ALA A 270 -0.26 40.67 -42.58
CA ALA A 270 0.33 41.92 -43.08
C ALA A 270 0.12 42.06 -44.59
#